data_ee6ac3c6f43211f866656322d93d969c
#
_entry.id   ee6ac3c6f43211f866656322d93d969c
#
_cell.length_a   1.000
_cell.length_b   1.000
_cell.length_c   1.000
_cell.angle_alpha   90.00
_cell.angle_beta   90.00
_cell.angle_gamma   90.00
#
_symmetry.space_group_name_H-M   'P 1'
#
loop_
_entity.id
_entity.type
_entity.pdbx_description
1 polymer ?
#
loop_
_entity_poly.entity_id
_entity_poly.type
_entity_poly.pdbx_seq_one_letter_code
_entity_poly.pdbx_strand_id
1 'polypeptide(L)' 'MRKLMEELIAELVRNEIPVELAKRELERIYLEQVLAAYNGNQSAAARKLGMHRNTLSKKLEPLLDGMRYPGINC' A
#
# COMPACT_ATOMS: atom_id res chain seq x y z
N MET A 1 -6.56 8.49 16.17
CA MET A 1 -5.65 7.90 15.17
C MET A 1 -4.30 7.50 15.71
N ARG A 2 -3.70 8.35 16.52
CA ARG A 2 -2.38 8.02 17.06
C ARG A 2 -2.39 6.71 17.86
N LYS A 3 -3.43 6.52 18.64
CA LYS A 3 -3.50 5.33 19.47
C LYS A 3 -3.58 4.05 18.62
N LEU A 4 -4.37 4.10 17.55
CA LEU A 4 -4.45 2.96 16.65
C LEU A 4 -3.10 2.66 16.01
N MET A 5 -2.40 3.71 15.63
CA MET A 5 -1.08 3.56 15.04
C MET A 5 -0.10 2.94 16.04
N GLU A 6 -0.13 3.41 17.27
CA GLU A 6 0.75 2.88 18.29
C GLU A 6 0.47 1.41 18.57
N GLU A 7 -0.80 1.03 18.58
CA GLU A 7 -1.18 -0.35 18.80
C GLU A 7 -0.70 -1.24 17.67
N LEU A 8 -0.86 -0.76 16.44
CA LEU A 8 -0.39 -1.50 15.28
C LEU A 8 1.13 -1.69 15.33
N ILE A 9 1.84 -0.62 15.61
CA ILE A 9 3.29 -0.68 15.67
C ILE A 9 3.74 -1.62 16.78
N ALA A 10 3.06 -1.60 17.92
CA ALA A 10 3.40 -2.49 19.01
C ALA A 10 3.27 -3.96 18.59
N GLU A 11 2.23 -4.26 17.81
CA GLU A 11 2.07 -5.61 17.28
C GLU A 11 3.23 -6.00 16.37
N LEU A 12 3.62 -5.08 15.50
CA LEU A 12 4.72 -5.34 14.58
C LEU A 12 6.03 -5.58 15.34
N VAL A 13 6.26 -4.78 16.36
CA VAL A 13 7.47 -4.93 17.18
C VAL A 13 7.46 -6.26 17.91
N ARG A 14 6.32 -6.63 18.47
CA ARG A 14 6.20 -7.89 19.20
C ARG A 14 6.48 -9.09 18.30
N ASN A 15 6.07 -9.02 17.06
CA ASN A 15 6.29 -10.10 16.10
C ASN A 15 7.63 -9.96 15.37
N GLU A 16 8.46 -9.02 15.78
CA GLU A 16 9.79 -8.83 15.23
C GLU A 16 9.79 -8.61 13.72
N ILE A 17 8.80 -7.84 13.25
CA ILE A 17 8.70 -7.50 11.83
C ILE A 17 9.67 -6.36 11.54
N PRO A 18 10.59 -6.53 10.57
CA PRO A 18 11.52 -5.44 10.24
C PRO A 18 10.78 -4.20 9.77
N VAL A 19 11.32 -3.04 10.14
CA VAL A 19 10.64 -1.79 9.82
C VAL A 19 10.48 -1.60 8.31
N GLU A 20 11.45 -2.06 7.53
CA GLU A 20 11.35 -1.90 6.08
C GLU A 20 10.20 -2.73 5.51
N LEU A 21 10.01 -3.92 6.03
CA LEU A 21 8.89 -4.74 5.61
C LEU A 21 7.58 -4.13 6.07
N ALA A 22 7.54 -3.63 7.30
CA ALA A 22 6.32 -3.01 7.83
C ALA A 22 5.92 -1.80 6.99
N LYS A 23 6.89 -0.98 6.60
CA LYS A 23 6.59 0.20 5.77
C LYS A 23 6.03 -0.21 4.42
N ARG A 24 6.61 -1.24 3.82
CA ARG A 24 6.14 -1.72 2.53
C ARG A 24 4.72 -2.24 2.61
N GLU A 25 4.43 -3.02 3.64
CA GLU A 25 3.09 -3.58 3.81
C GLU A 25 2.07 -2.49 4.11
N LEU A 26 2.44 -1.53 4.94
CA LEU A 26 1.54 -0.41 5.24
C LEU A 26 1.18 0.34 3.97
N GLU A 27 2.18 0.67 3.15
CA GLU A 27 1.94 1.41 1.93
C GLU A 27 1.09 0.59 0.96
N ARG A 28 1.35 -0.71 0.85
CA ARG A 28 0.57 -1.56 -0.02
C ARG A 28 -0.90 -1.56 0.36
N ILE A 29 -1.18 -1.80 1.62
CA ILE A 29 -2.57 -1.87 2.09
C ILE A 29 -3.25 -0.52 1.94
N TYR A 30 -2.52 0.55 2.27
CA TYR A 30 -3.06 1.90 2.13
C TYR A 30 -3.48 2.18 0.69
N LEU A 31 -2.59 1.88 -0.25
CA LEU A 31 -2.88 2.14 -1.66
C LEU A 31 -4.00 1.25 -2.18
N GLU A 32 -4.05 0.01 -1.74
CA GLU A 32 -5.14 -0.88 -2.13
C GLU A 32 -6.49 -0.32 -1.69
N GLN A 33 -6.55 0.16 -0.46
CA GLN A 33 -7.80 0.68 0.05
C GLN A 33 -8.21 1.97 -0.64
N VAL A 34 -7.24 2.82 -0.95
CA VAL A 34 -7.54 4.05 -1.68
C VAL A 34 -8.07 3.74 -3.07
N LEU A 35 -7.43 2.81 -3.77
CA LEU A 35 -7.91 2.42 -5.09
C LEU A 35 -9.32 1.84 -5.04
N ALA A 36 -9.58 1.01 -4.04
CA ALA A 36 -10.90 0.43 -3.90
C ALA A 36 -11.95 1.52 -3.67
N ALA A 37 -11.60 2.54 -2.88
CA ALA A 37 -12.52 3.63 -2.62
C ALA A 37 -12.85 4.43 -3.87
N TYR A 38 -11.97 4.41 -4.87
CA TYR A 38 -12.17 5.14 -6.11
C TYR A 38 -12.41 4.21 -7.29
N ASN A 39 -12.81 2.98 -7.00
CA ASN A 39 -13.19 1.99 -8.02
C ASN A 39 -12.07 1.76 -9.04
N GLY A 40 -10.84 1.79 -8.58
CA GLY A 40 -9.69 1.55 -9.44
C GLY A 40 -9.27 2.74 -10.28
N ASN A 41 -9.89 3.89 -10.08
CA ASN A 41 -9.57 5.10 -10.83
C ASN A 41 -8.31 5.73 -10.26
N GLN A 42 -7.17 5.47 -10.92
CA GLN A 42 -5.88 5.97 -10.43
C GLN A 42 -5.79 7.49 -10.44
N SER A 43 -6.39 8.13 -11.44
CA SER A 43 -6.34 9.58 -11.53
C SER A 43 -7.06 10.23 -10.34
N ALA A 44 -8.25 9.73 -10.01
CA ALA A 44 -9.00 10.27 -8.88
C ALA A 44 -8.28 9.99 -7.57
N ALA A 45 -7.73 8.78 -7.43
CA ALA A 45 -7.01 8.42 -6.22
C ALA A 45 -5.77 9.29 -6.03
N ALA A 46 -5.01 9.50 -7.10
CA ALA A 46 -3.82 10.33 -7.02
C ALA A 46 -4.16 11.76 -6.63
N ARG A 47 -5.23 12.28 -7.20
CA ARG A 47 -5.67 13.64 -6.85
C ARG A 47 -6.00 13.74 -5.37
N LYS A 48 -6.68 12.73 -4.85
CA LYS A 48 -7.04 12.72 -3.43
C LYS A 48 -5.81 12.66 -2.54
N LEU A 49 -4.81 11.90 -2.98
CA LEU A 49 -3.56 11.76 -2.22
C LEU A 49 -2.62 12.93 -2.42
N GLY A 50 -2.94 13.86 -3.32
CA GLY A 50 -2.09 15.00 -3.56
C GLY A 50 -0.83 14.67 -4.35
N MET A 51 -0.88 13.64 -5.18
CA MET A 51 0.27 13.26 -5.98
C MET A 51 -0.12 13.14 -7.45
N HIS A 52 0.88 13.16 -8.30
CA HIS A 52 0.65 13.00 -9.73
C HIS A 52 0.28 11.55 -10.04
N ARG A 53 -0.57 11.36 -11.06
CA ARG A 53 -1.00 10.02 -11.43
C ARG A 53 0.17 9.11 -11.76
N ASN A 54 1.20 9.65 -12.43
CA ASN A 54 2.37 8.84 -12.76
C ASN A 54 3.10 8.36 -11.51
N THR A 55 3.14 9.19 -10.48
CA THR A 55 3.76 8.80 -9.21
C THR A 55 2.99 7.65 -8.59
N LEU A 56 1.67 7.75 -8.59
CA LEU A 56 0.84 6.69 -8.04
C LEU A 56 1.01 5.40 -8.84
N SER A 57 1.02 5.50 -10.16
CA SER A 57 1.23 4.35 -11.02
C SER A 57 2.53 3.63 -10.69
N LYS A 58 3.59 4.38 -10.49
CA LYS A 58 4.88 3.78 -10.17
C LYS A 58 4.86 3.07 -8.83
N LYS A 59 4.15 3.63 -7.87
CA LYS A 59 4.03 2.99 -6.56
C LYS A 59 3.21 1.71 -6.64
N LEU A 60 2.26 1.65 -7.57
CA LEU A 60 1.41 0.48 -7.71
C LEU A 60 2.06 -0.64 -8.51
N GLU A 61 3.05 -0.33 -9.32
CA GLU A 61 3.68 -1.35 -10.17
C GLU A 61 4.19 -2.55 -9.38
N PRO A 62 4.94 -2.36 -8.31
CA PRO A 62 5.40 -3.51 -7.54
C PRO A 62 4.26 -4.32 -6.95
N LEU A 63 3.16 -3.66 -6.59
CA LEU A 63 2.00 -4.36 -6.06
C LEU A 63 1.36 -5.22 -7.12
N LEU A 64 1.19 -4.66 -8.31
CA LEU A 64 0.59 -5.39 -9.41
C LEU A 64 1.46 -6.58 -9.81
N ASP A 65 2.76 -6.37 -9.84
CA ASP A 65 3.67 -7.46 -10.13
C ASP A 65 3.54 -8.57 -9.10
N GLY A 66 3.48 -8.19 -7.83
CA GLY A 66 3.32 -9.16 -6.77
C GLY A 66 2.01 -9.91 -6.88
N MET A 67 0.97 -9.24 -7.30
CA MET A 67 -0.35 -9.85 -7.39
C MET A 67 -0.43 -10.88 -8.50
N ARG A 68 0.21 -10.63 -9.62
CA ARG A 68 0.18 -11.60 -10.71
C ARG A 68 1.35 -12.57 -10.65
N TYR A 69 2.27 -12.31 -9.78
CA TYR A 69 3.49 -13.07 -9.72
C TYR A 69 3.27 -14.57 -9.48
N PRO A 70 2.57 -14.95 -8.47
CA PRO A 70 2.42 -16.40 -8.26
C PRO A 70 1.76 -17.07 -9.44
N GLY A 71 1.20 -16.37 -10.20
CA GLY A 71 0.63 -16.91 -11.41
C GLY A 71 1.62 -16.89 -12.47
N ILE A 72 1.87 -16.88 -12.21
CA ILE A 72 2.17 -16.96 -13.08
C ILE A 72 2.75 -16.81 -13.91
N ASN A 73 2.93 -16.59 -13.84
CA ASN A 73 3.41 -16.50 -14.55
C ASN A 73 3.60 -16.61 -15.22
N CYS A 74 3.45 -16.62 -15.07
CA CYS A 74 3.62 -16.54 -15.55
C CYS A 74 3.58 -16.26 -15.88
#